data_b796f3806406aff8b4d88a6de9056481
#
_entry.id   b796f3806406aff8b4d88a6de9056481
#
_cell.length_a   1.000
_cell.length_b   1.000
_cell.length_c   1.000
_cell.angle_alpha   90.00
_cell.angle_beta   90.00
_cell.angle_gamma   90.00
#
_symmetry.space_group_name_H-M   'P 1'
#
loop_
_entity.id
_entity.type
_entity.pdbx_description
1 polymer ?
#
loop_
_entity_poly.entity_id
_entity_poly.type
_entity_poly.pdbx_seq_one_letter_code
_entity_poly.pdbx_strand_id
1 'polypeptide(L)'
;SILENKAFVFENEILELGELEELKKRYPEAKLIKTSPNCVILPAFINPHTHLEFSANSTTLHFGEFLIWLKSVINSRSMLNEQAKEELILKNIQKMQKSGIGTIGEISSFGSDLNPCVRASQNGMRVVFFNEILGINEAQIQDKKQEFLTRFEKSLKFKDEFFIPAISVHSAYSTHPELAKFAINLAKKQKLLISTHFLESKAENAWLKEAKGGFKEWFKNFTPDPKPLYKASEFIQLFKGVRTLFTHCVYLKEMDLLDKNLHSITHCAFSNRLLSQKTFDLKKALKSGLNIHLGTDGLSSNISLSILDEMRASLLVHTDFDLLKLAPKLLQMATLYPAKALNLNLGEIKQGKMADFSVFELGECNKEQAPLQFILNAKEVQKLFIKGKECKF
;
A
#
# COMPACT_ATOMS: atom_id res chain seq x y z
N SER A 1 -8.18 21.42 -3.18
CA SER A 1 -7.92 22.67 -3.92
C SER A 1 -6.45 22.99 -3.88
N ILE A 2 -5.93 23.63 -4.94
CA ILE A 2 -4.58 24.16 -5.00
C ILE A 2 -4.61 25.56 -4.38
N LEU A 3 -3.77 25.77 -3.36
CA LEU A 3 -3.56 27.08 -2.75
C LEU A 3 -2.21 27.64 -3.22
N GLU A 4 -2.18 28.89 -3.63
CA GLU A 4 -0.98 29.57 -4.11
C GLU A 4 -0.50 30.57 -3.06
N ASN A 5 0.82 30.68 -2.89
CA ASN A 5 1.47 31.67 -2.03
C ASN A 5 0.94 31.67 -0.59
N LYS A 6 0.54 30.50 -0.08
CA LYS A 6 0.11 30.33 1.31
C LYS A 6 1.22 29.75 2.16
N ALA A 7 1.13 30.02 3.46
CA ALA A 7 1.96 29.43 4.48
C ALA A 7 1.08 28.60 5.43
N PHE A 8 1.70 27.73 6.22
CA PHE A 8 1.04 27.07 7.33
C PHE A 8 2.02 26.95 8.52
N VAL A 9 1.44 26.94 9.71
CA VAL A 9 2.15 26.72 10.97
C VAL A 9 1.89 25.30 11.42
N PHE A 10 2.92 24.64 11.91
CA PHE A 10 2.83 23.29 12.40
C PHE A 10 3.77 23.03 13.58
N GLU A 11 3.40 22.05 14.36
CA GLU A 11 4.22 21.32 15.32
C GLU A 11 4.13 19.84 14.95
N ASN A 12 3.60 18.98 15.85
CA ASN A 12 3.24 17.61 15.51
C ASN A 12 2.02 17.53 14.55
N GLU A 13 1.20 18.57 14.57
CA GLU A 13 -0.01 18.74 13.75
C GLU A 13 0.03 20.10 13.02
N ILE A 14 -0.75 20.20 11.96
CA ILE A 14 -0.99 21.48 11.28
C ILE A 14 -1.88 22.34 12.17
N LEU A 15 -1.34 23.47 12.63
CA LEU A 15 -2.02 24.39 13.54
C LEU A 15 -2.91 25.36 12.76
N GLU A 16 -2.39 25.95 11.69
CA GLU A 16 -3.12 26.94 10.90
C GLU A 16 -2.55 27.11 9.50
N LEU A 17 -3.42 27.45 8.52
CA LEU A 17 -3.05 27.84 7.17
C LEU A 17 -3.51 29.29 6.90
N GLY A 18 -2.69 30.09 6.22
CA GLY A 18 -3.05 31.48 5.94
C GLY A 18 -1.99 32.26 5.17
N GLU A 19 -2.11 33.57 5.22
CA GLU A 19 -1.11 34.50 4.68
C GLU A 19 0.12 34.54 5.60
N LEU A 20 1.31 34.56 4.99
CA LEU A 20 2.56 34.50 5.75
C LEU A 20 2.66 35.61 6.79
N GLU A 21 2.33 36.87 6.42
CA GLU A 21 2.48 38.00 7.31
C GLU A 21 1.46 38.01 8.46
N GLU A 22 0.29 37.42 8.26
CA GLU A 22 -0.69 37.22 9.33
C GLU A 22 -0.26 36.12 10.30
N LEU A 23 0.26 35.01 9.75
CA LEU A 23 0.76 33.90 10.57
C LEU A 23 1.97 34.32 11.42
N LYS A 24 2.90 35.11 10.88
CA LYS A 24 4.03 35.67 11.63
C LYS A 24 3.58 36.53 12.82
N LYS A 25 2.50 37.31 12.68
CA LYS A 25 1.95 38.12 13.78
C LYS A 25 1.35 37.26 14.88
N ARG A 26 0.68 36.15 14.50
CA ARG A 26 0.03 35.23 15.46
C ARG A 26 0.99 34.26 16.12
N TYR A 27 2.06 33.89 15.41
CA TYR A 27 3.06 32.93 15.84
C TYR A 27 4.48 33.52 15.77
N PRO A 28 4.79 34.57 16.56
CA PRO A 28 6.07 35.30 16.45
C PRO A 28 7.29 34.41 16.77
N GLU A 29 7.12 33.40 17.61
CA GLU A 29 8.19 32.47 18.00
C GLU A 29 8.40 31.31 16.99
N ALA A 30 7.54 31.17 15.96
CA ALA A 30 7.65 30.10 15.00
C ALA A 30 8.87 30.27 14.09
N LYS A 31 9.68 29.22 13.97
CA LYS A 31 10.81 29.21 13.06
C LYS A 31 10.34 29.16 11.61
N LEU A 32 10.75 30.15 10.82
CA LEU A 32 10.42 30.20 9.40
C LEU A 32 11.28 29.18 8.61
N ILE A 33 10.61 28.25 7.93
CA ILE A 33 11.20 27.32 6.96
C ILE A 33 10.88 27.86 5.56
N LYS A 34 11.92 28.36 4.87
CA LYS A 34 11.79 28.81 3.48
C LYS A 34 11.93 27.62 2.52
N THR A 35 11.13 27.63 1.49
CA THR A 35 11.19 26.70 0.35
C THR A 35 11.68 27.42 -0.90
N SER A 36 12.08 26.69 -1.93
CA SER A 36 12.37 27.29 -3.25
C SER A 36 11.14 27.94 -3.86
N PRO A 37 11.29 28.96 -4.73
CA PRO A 37 10.15 29.70 -5.30
C PRO A 37 9.12 28.80 -6.00
N ASN A 38 9.56 27.83 -6.76
CA ASN A 38 8.68 26.95 -7.55
C ASN A 38 8.53 25.57 -6.90
N CYS A 39 8.23 25.54 -5.60
CA CYS A 39 7.99 24.31 -4.88
C CYS A 39 6.50 23.97 -4.80
N VAL A 40 6.23 22.67 -4.68
CA VAL A 40 4.91 22.12 -4.36
C VAL A 40 4.99 21.44 -3.01
N ILE A 41 4.09 21.80 -2.11
CA ILE A 41 3.93 21.11 -0.82
C ILE A 41 2.68 20.25 -0.88
N LEU A 42 2.84 18.98 -0.58
CA LEU A 42 1.79 17.98 -0.57
C LEU A 42 1.79 17.24 0.77
N PRO A 43 0.67 16.64 1.20
CA PRO A 43 0.74 15.62 2.24
C PRO A 43 1.75 14.56 1.85
N ALA A 44 2.53 14.04 2.80
CA ALA A 44 3.42 12.92 2.53
C ALA A 44 2.65 11.75 1.93
N PHE A 45 3.22 11.09 0.93
CA PHE A 45 2.58 9.95 0.28
C PHE A 45 2.46 8.77 1.23
N ILE A 46 1.43 7.98 1.00
CA ILE A 46 1.17 6.75 1.72
C ILE A 46 1.14 5.61 0.71
N ASN A 47 2.01 4.63 0.90
CA ASN A 47 2.03 3.38 0.15
C ASN A 47 1.46 2.26 1.02
N PRO A 48 0.16 1.95 0.96
CA PRO A 48 -0.49 1.04 1.90
C PRO A 48 -0.29 -0.44 1.60
N HIS A 49 0.51 -0.79 0.59
CA HIS A 49 0.76 -2.18 0.20
C HIS A 49 2.12 -2.35 -0.46
N THR A 50 3.06 -2.95 0.28
CA THR A 50 4.40 -3.31 -0.18
C THR A 50 4.80 -4.70 0.31
N HIS A 51 5.79 -5.30 -0.38
CA HIS A 51 6.42 -6.57 -0.01
C HIS A 51 7.94 -6.40 -0.02
N LEU A 52 8.50 -5.87 1.07
CA LEU A 52 9.94 -5.61 1.17
C LEU A 52 10.77 -6.90 1.27
N GLU A 53 10.19 -7.98 1.79
CA GLU A 53 10.84 -9.30 1.87
C GLU A 53 11.25 -9.85 0.49
N PHE A 54 10.58 -9.44 -0.59
CA PHE A 54 10.81 -9.91 -1.97
C PHE A 54 11.60 -8.92 -2.83
N SER A 55 12.44 -8.10 -2.23
CA SER A 55 13.19 -7.04 -2.92
C SER A 55 14.40 -7.51 -3.70
N ALA A 56 14.89 -8.75 -3.50
CA ALA A 56 16.21 -9.16 -3.98
C ALA A 56 16.25 -9.65 -5.43
N ASN A 57 15.13 -10.12 -5.99
CA ASN A 57 15.14 -10.98 -7.18
C ASN A 57 14.44 -10.39 -8.40
N SER A 58 14.26 -9.07 -8.47
CA SER A 58 13.44 -8.41 -9.49
C SER A 58 13.83 -8.75 -10.95
N THR A 59 15.09 -8.95 -11.24
CA THR A 59 15.59 -9.21 -12.61
C THR A 59 15.60 -10.67 -13.03
N THR A 60 15.34 -11.60 -12.13
CA THR A 60 15.36 -13.06 -12.39
C THR A 60 13.98 -13.67 -12.53
N LEU A 61 12.93 -12.87 -12.40
CA LEU A 61 11.55 -13.32 -12.40
C LEU A 61 10.94 -13.33 -13.81
N HIS A 62 9.97 -14.21 -14.01
CA HIS A 62 9.25 -14.37 -15.28
C HIS A 62 7.92 -13.60 -15.23
N PHE A 63 7.77 -12.55 -16.04
CA PHE A 63 6.55 -11.76 -16.15
C PHE A 63 5.63 -12.23 -17.27
N GLY A 64 4.42 -11.66 -17.34
CA GLY A 64 3.45 -11.87 -18.40
C GLY A 64 2.33 -12.87 -18.07
N GLU A 65 2.57 -13.83 -17.16
CA GLU A 65 1.57 -14.79 -16.70
C GLU A 65 1.77 -15.08 -15.23
N PHE A 66 0.70 -14.97 -14.44
CA PHE A 66 0.73 -14.99 -12.98
C PHE A 66 1.35 -16.27 -12.39
N LEU A 67 0.96 -17.44 -12.84
CA LEU A 67 1.44 -18.71 -12.26
C LEU A 67 2.90 -19.01 -12.63
N ILE A 68 3.34 -18.57 -13.81
CA ILE A 68 4.76 -18.66 -14.20
C ILE A 68 5.59 -17.74 -13.33
N TRP A 69 5.11 -16.51 -13.14
CA TRP A 69 5.72 -15.55 -12.20
C TRP A 69 5.77 -16.09 -10.77
N LEU A 70 4.62 -16.55 -10.23
CA LEU A 70 4.54 -17.10 -8.87
C LEU A 70 5.53 -18.25 -8.65
N LYS A 71 5.64 -19.16 -9.62
CA LYS A 71 6.62 -20.26 -9.59
C LYS A 71 8.06 -19.72 -9.59
N SER A 72 8.35 -18.68 -10.37
CA SER A 72 9.68 -18.06 -10.40
C SER A 72 10.00 -17.37 -9.06
N VAL A 73 9.04 -16.69 -8.42
CA VAL A 73 9.21 -16.10 -7.07
C VAL A 73 9.53 -17.18 -6.03
N ILE A 74 8.77 -18.29 -6.03
CA ILE A 74 9.00 -19.39 -5.09
C ILE A 74 10.40 -20.01 -5.29
N ASN A 75 10.82 -20.20 -6.53
CA ASN A 75 12.12 -20.81 -6.87
C ASN A 75 13.30 -19.87 -6.67
N SER A 76 13.10 -18.55 -6.79
CA SER A 76 14.14 -17.52 -6.72
C SER A 76 14.31 -16.94 -5.32
N ARG A 77 13.86 -17.62 -4.28
CA ARG A 77 14.01 -17.13 -2.89
C ARG A 77 15.49 -16.80 -2.64
N SER A 78 15.72 -15.57 -2.23
CA SER A 78 17.03 -15.00 -2.06
C SER A 78 17.97 -15.87 -1.23
N MET A 79 19.17 -16.05 -1.72
CA MET A 79 20.30 -16.65 -0.99
C MET A 79 21.05 -15.63 -0.12
N LEU A 80 20.53 -14.41 0.02
CA LEU A 80 21.11 -13.39 0.88
C LEU A 80 21.04 -13.82 2.35
N ASN A 81 22.11 -13.56 3.09
CA ASN A 81 22.07 -13.69 4.54
C ASN A 81 21.17 -12.61 5.17
N GLU A 82 20.82 -12.78 6.45
CA GLU A 82 19.89 -11.89 7.14
C GLU A 82 20.37 -10.42 7.14
N GLN A 83 21.66 -10.17 7.35
CA GLN A 83 22.21 -8.83 7.34
C GLN A 83 22.07 -8.16 5.96
N ALA A 84 22.39 -8.85 4.88
CA ALA A 84 22.26 -8.32 3.52
C ALA A 84 20.79 -8.05 3.14
N LYS A 85 19.85 -8.88 3.62
CA LYS A 85 18.41 -8.64 3.46
C LYS A 85 17.98 -7.36 4.20
N GLU A 86 18.37 -7.22 5.46
CA GLU A 86 18.06 -6.04 6.27
C GLU A 86 18.58 -4.75 5.62
N GLU A 87 19.83 -4.75 5.19
CA GLU A 87 20.45 -3.61 4.49
C GLU A 87 19.70 -3.26 3.19
N LEU A 88 19.31 -4.27 2.40
CA LEU A 88 18.52 -4.07 1.19
C LEU A 88 17.15 -3.46 1.46
N ILE A 89 16.44 -3.95 2.48
CA ILE A 89 15.14 -3.42 2.90
C ILE A 89 15.28 -1.96 3.35
N LEU A 90 16.25 -1.66 4.21
CA LEU A 90 16.50 -0.28 4.68
C LEU A 90 16.85 0.66 3.53
N LYS A 91 17.66 0.22 2.58
CA LYS A 91 17.97 1.00 1.37
C LYS A 91 16.73 1.28 0.52
N ASN A 92 15.82 0.33 0.40
CA ASN A 92 14.56 0.52 -0.32
C ASN A 92 13.62 1.47 0.44
N ILE A 93 13.50 1.36 1.76
CA ILE A 93 12.75 2.31 2.60
C ILE A 93 13.31 3.74 2.42
N GLN A 94 14.63 3.91 2.43
CA GLN A 94 15.25 5.22 2.19
C GLN A 94 14.88 5.80 0.80
N LYS A 95 14.87 4.97 -0.24
CA LYS A 95 14.41 5.39 -1.58
C LYS A 95 12.93 5.79 -1.57
N MET A 96 12.09 5.06 -0.83
CA MET A 96 10.69 5.41 -0.67
C MET A 96 10.52 6.78 0.01
N GLN A 97 11.28 7.04 1.08
CA GLN A 97 11.28 8.36 1.74
C GLN A 97 11.73 9.47 0.79
N LYS A 98 12.79 9.27 0.02
CA LYS A 98 13.25 10.22 -1.01
C LYS A 98 12.21 10.49 -2.08
N SER A 99 11.33 9.54 -2.37
CA SER A 99 10.20 9.74 -3.28
C SER A 99 8.96 10.39 -2.63
N GLY A 100 9.05 10.79 -1.35
CA GLY A 100 7.98 11.50 -0.62
C GLY A 100 7.05 10.61 0.19
N ILE A 101 7.36 9.34 0.36
CA ILE A 101 6.53 8.41 1.15
C ILE A 101 6.88 8.54 2.63
N GLY A 102 5.89 8.88 3.45
CA GLY A 102 6.00 8.97 4.91
C GLY A 102 5.38 7.81 5.65
N THR A 103 4.51 7.04 5.00
CA THR A 103 3.81 5.89 5.59
C THR A 103 3.79 4.72 4.63
N ILE A 104 4.07 3.51 5.12
CA ILE A 104 3.97 2.27 4.35
C ILE A 104 3.04 1.27 5.04
N GLY A 105 2.38 0.41 4.23
CA GLY A 105 1.73 -0.82 4.66
C GLY A 105 2.57 -2.00 4.16
N GLU A 106 3.34 -2.59 5.04
CA GLU A 106 4.23 -3.70 4.73
C GLU A 106 3.54 -5.04 4.96
N ILE A 107 3.54 -5.92 3.96
CA ILE A 107 2.99 -7.28 4.03
C ILE A 107 4.14 -8.24 4.36
N SER A 108 4.20 -8.65 5.61
CA SER A 108 5.24 -9.53 6.13
C SER A 108 4.79 -10.99 6.09
N SER A 109 5.27 -11.74 5.10
CA SER A 109 4.89 -13.14 4.91
C SER A 109 5.68 -14.09 5.82
N PHE A 110 6.97 -13.79 6.07
CA PHE A 110 7.89 -14.66 6.82
C PHE A 110 8.53 -13.98 8.04
N GLY A 111 8.46 -12.65 8.15
CA GLY A 111 8.94 -11.88 9.29
C GLY A 111 10.41 -11.49 9.25
N SER A 112 11.10 -11.68 8.12
CA SER A 112 12.50 -11.25 7.95
C SER A 112 12.65 -9.73 7.82
N ASP A 113 11.54 -9.03 7.55
CA ASP A 113 11.41 -7.59 7.42
C ASP A 113 11.07 -6.86 8.75
N LEU A 114 10.80 -7.61 9.84
CA LEU A 114 10.40 -7.00 11.11
C LEU A 114 11.46 -6.02 11.64
N ASN A 115 12.71 -6.46 11.78
CA ASN A 115 13.78 -5.61 12.33
C ASN A 115 14.03 -4.35 11.49
N PRO A 116 14.21 -4.43 10.16
CA PRO A 116 14.38 -3.21 9.35
C PRO A 116 13.14 -2.29 9.38
N CYS A 117 11.93 -2.83 9.44
CA CYS A 117 10.72 -2.02 9.60
C CYS A 117 10.64 -1.31 10.96
N VAL A 118 11.03 -1.98 12.04
CA VAL A 118 11.14 -1.35 13.38
C VAL A 118 12.21 -0.25 13.36
N ARG A 119 13.39 -0.50 12.80
CA ARG A 119 14.43 0.53 12.66
C ARG A 119 13.95 1.72 11.83
N ALA A 120 13.21 1.47 10.75
CA ALA A 120 12.63 2.53 9.93
C ALA A 120 11.61 3.36 10.73
N SER A 121 10.78 2.73 11.54
CA SER A 121 9.80 3.45 12.39
C SER A 121 10.48 4.32 13.44
N GLN A 122 11.54 3.86 14.04
CA GLN A 122 12.37 4.64 14.97
C GLN A 122 13.05 5.85 14.32
N ASN A 123 13.26 5.79 12.99
CA ASN A 123 13.81 6.88 12.18
C ASN A 123 12.74 7.73 11.47
N GLY A 124 11.49 7.65 11.92
CA GLY A 124 10.39 8.53 11.50
C GLY A 124 9.53 8.03 10.34
N MET A 125 9.79 6.85 9.75
CA MET A 125 8.84 6.24 8.81
C MET A 125 7.66 5.65 9.58
N ARG A 126 6.42 5.93 9.16
CA ARG A 126 5.29 5.21 9.76
C ARG A 126 5.07 3.89 9.03
N VAL A 127 4.99 2.79 9.77
CA VAL A 127 4.84 1.43 9.25
C VAL A 127 3.57 0.79 9.81
N VAL A 128 2.62 0.49 8.94
CA VAL A 128 1.52 -0.43 9.23
C VAL A 128 2.00 -1.83 8.84
N PHE A 129 2.33 -2.66 9.84
CA PHE A 129 2.99 -3.94 9.65
C PHE A 129 1.96 -5.08 9.63
N PHE A 130 1.60 -5.52 8.44
CA PHE A 130 0.62 -6.57 8.22
C PHE A 130 1.27 -7.95 8.34
N ASN A 131 1.15 -8.57 9.51
CA ASN A 131 1.56 -9.97 9.70
C ASN A 131 0.68 -10.89 8.86
N GLU A 132 1.28 -11.60 7.91
CA GLU A 132 0.52 -12.39 6.96
C GLU A 132 0.31 -13.83 7.42
N ILE A 133 -0.91 -14.35 7.23
CA ILE A 133 -1.26 -15.75 7.42
C ILE A 133 -1.61 -16.39 6.09
N LEU A 134 -1.01 -17.54 5.80
CA LEU A 134 -1.26 -18.34 4.59
C LEU A 134 -1.03 -19.83 4.88
N GLY A 135 -1.62 -20.68 4.04
CA GLY A 135 -1.53 -22.15 4.12
C GLY A 135 -2.86 -22.78 3.72
N ILE A 136 -2.80 -23.86 2.94
CA ILE A 136 -3.97 -24.57 2.43
C ILE A 136 -4.08 -26.00 2.96
N ASN A 137 -2.99 -26.54 3.51
CA ASN A 137 -2.93 -27.92 3.99
C ASN A 137 -3.60 -28.04 5.35
N GLU A 138 -4.70 -28.79 5.41
CA GLU A 138 -5.47 -29.03 6.62
C GLU A 138 -4.64 -29.60 7.77
N ALA A 139 -3.72 -30.51 7.46
CA ALA A 139 -2.83 -31.13 8.46
C ALA A 139 -1.85 -30.14 9.11
N GLN A 140 -1.60 -28.99 8.49
CA GLN A 140 -0.65 -27.97 8.97
C GLN A 140 -1.34 -26.75 9.62
N ILE A 141 -2.66 -26.76 9.78
CA ILE A 141 -3.42 -25.58 10.26
C ILE A 141 -2.91 -25.11 11.63
N GLN A 142 -2.68 -26.03 12.57
CA GLN A 142 -2.24 -25.64 13.91
C GLN A 142 -0.82 -25.06 13.90
N ASP A 143 0.08 -25.65 13.13
CA ASP A 143 1.46 -25.14 12.98
C ASP A 143 1.44 -23.76 12.35
N LYS A 144 0.64 -23.54 11.30
CA LYS A 144 0.49 -22.22 10.65
C LYS A 144 -0.13 -21.17 11.56
N LYS A 145 -1.09 -21.53 12.41
CA LYS A 145 -1.60 -20.63 13.46
C LYS A 145 -0.51 -20.25 14.45
N GLN A 146 0.29 -21.20 14.89
CA GLN A 146 1.36 -20.95 15.88
C GLN A 146 2.50 -20.11 15.28
N GLU A 147 2.94 -20.41 14.06
CA GLU A 147 3.92 -19.60 13.31
C GLU A 147 3.45 -18.14 13.18
N PHE A 148 2.20 -17.95 12.78
CA PHE A 148 1.60 -16.62 12.66
C PHE A 148 1.56 -15.90 14.01
N LEU A 149 1.05 -16.55 15.07
CA LEU A 149 0.98 -15.94 16.41
C LEU A 149 2.35 -15.52 16.90
N THR A 150 3.36 -16.37 16.74
CA THR A 150 4.73 -16.06 17.16
C THR A 150 5.27 -14.79 16.48
N ARG A 151 5.02 -14.61 15.17
CA ARG A 151 5.42 -13.40 14.44
C ARG A 151 4.59 -12.18 14.86
N PHE A 152 3.29 -12.35 14.98
CA PHE A 152 2.37 -11.30 15.38
C PHE A 152 2.69 -10.77 16.80
N GLU A 153 2.90 -11.66 17.77
CA GLU A 153 3.28 -11.30 19.15
C GLU A 153 4.64 -10.59 19.22
N LYS A 154 5.60 -10.98 18.36
CA LYS A 154 6.86 -10.24 18.23
C LYS A 154 6.63 -8.81 17.74
N SER A 155 5.79 -8.63 16.73
CA SER A 155 5.48 -7.31 16.19
C SER A 155 4.75 -6.41 17.19
N LEU A 156 3.87 -6.98 18.03
CA LEU A 156 3.15 -6.25 19.09
C LEU A 156 4.07 -5.60 20.11
N LYS A 157 5.28 -6.13 20.35
CA LYS A 157 6.25 -5.56 21.28
C LYS A 157 6.77 -4.17 20.86
N PHE A 158 6.66 -3.85 19.58
CA PHE A 158 7.11 -2.58 19.00
C PHE A 158 5.97 -1.62 18.71
N LYS A 159 4.72 -1.98 19.09
CA LYS A 159 3.55 -1.16 18.81
C LYS A 159 3.65 0.22 19.43
N ASP A 160 3.62 1.23 18.55
CA ASP A 160 3.52 2.64 18.92
C ASP A 160 2.78 3.42 17.81
N GLU A 161 2.92 4.75 17.77
CA GLU A 161 2.30 5.60 16.75
C GLU A 161 2.99 5.51 15.37
N PHE A 162 4.24 5.02 15.31
CA PHE A 162 5.01 4.85 14.08
C PHE A 162 5.06 3.38 13.62
N PHE A 163 4.93 2.42 14.54
CA PHE A 163 4.87 1.01 14.20
C PHE A 163 3.53 0.41 14.63
N ILE A 164 2.67 0.12 13.66
CA ILE A 164 1.27 -0.27 13.86
C ILE A 164 1.08 -1.71 13.38
N PRO A 165 1.11 -2.73 14.27
CA PRO A 165 0.83 -4.10 13.90
C PRO A 165 -0.60 -4.28 13.35
N ALA A 166 -0.71 -5.02 12.25
CA ALA A 166 -1.94 -5.34 11.55
C ALA A 166 -1.90 -6.81 11.06
N ILE A 167 -2.92 -7.27 10.37
CA ILE A 167 -3.03 -8.65 9.90
C ILE A 167 -3.24 -8.67 8.38
N SER A 168 -2.53 -9.58 7.67
CA SER A 168 -2.84 -9.94 6.29
C SER A 168 -3.39 -11.36 6.23
N VAL A 169 -4.53 -11.55 5.56
CA VAL A 169 -5.01 -12.85 5.10
C VAL A 169 -4.62 -12.95 3.63
N HIS A 170 -3.61 -13.77 3.30
CA HIS A 170 -2.95 -13.69 2.00
C HIS A 170 -3.94 -13.62 0.83
N SER A 171 -4.65 -14.68 0.52
CA SER A 171 -5.62 -14.70 -0.59
C SER A 171 -6.60 -15.87 -0.49
N ALA A 172 -7.67 -15.83 -1.32
CA ALA A 172 -8.66 -16.89 -1.40
C ALA A 172 -8.11 -18.23 -1.92
N TYR A 173 -7.04 -18.21 -2.72
CA TYR A 173 -6.45 -19.46 -3.24
C TYR A 173 -5.38 -20.07 -2.33
N SER A 174 -4.89 -19.35 -1.35
CA SER A 174 -3.72 -19.74 -0.55
C SER A 174 -3.96 -19.80 0.97
N THR A 175 -5.17 -19.45 1.43
CA THR A 175 -5.48 -19.42 2.87
C THR A 175 -6.67 -20.30 3.19
N HIS A 176 -6.46 -21.34 4.01
CA HIS A 176 -7.51 -22.25 4.46
C HIS A 176 -8.59 -21.50 5.24
N PRO A 177 -9.89 -21.86 5.14
CA PRO A 177 -10.99 -21.18 5.83
C PRO A 177 -10.82 -21.05 7.34
N GLU A 178 -10.25 -22.04 8.02
CA GLU A 178 -9.97 -21.96 9.45
C GLU A 178 -8.89 -20.93 9.79
N LEU A 179 -7.83 -20.82 8.96
CA LEU A 179 -6.79 -19.81 9.15
C LEU A 179 -7.34 -18.40 8.93
N ALA A 180 -8.11 -18.21 7.85
CA ALA A 180 -8.75 -16.93 7.56
C ALA A 180 -9.71 -16.50 8.68
N LYS A 181 -10.62 -17.38 9.11
CA LYS A 181 -11.54 -17.12 10.22
C LYS A 181 -10.81 -16.79 11.51
N PHE A 182 -9.76 -17.56 11.84
CA PHE A 182 -8.93 -17.33 13.02
C PHE A 182 -8.31 -15.90 13.00
N ALA A 183 -7.64 -15.54 11.92
CA ALA A 183 -7.00 -14.24 11.77
C ALA A 183 -8.00 -13.06 11.79
N ILE A 184 -9.14 -13.22 11.10
CA ILE A 184 -10.20 -12.22 11.06
C ILE A 184 -10.85 -12.03 12.44
N ASN A 185 -11.10 -13.13 13.18
CA ASN A 185 -11.64 -13.04 14.54
C ASN A 185 -10.65 -12.37 15.50
N LEU A 186 -9.35 -12.64 15.36
CA LEU A 186 -8.31 -11.95 16.11
C LEU A 186 -8.31 -10.44 15.80
N ALA A 187 -8.41 -10.08 14.51
CA ALA A 187 -8.49 -8.67 14.08
C ALA A 187 -9.75 -7.98 14.64
N LYS A 188 -10.91 -8.63 14.61
CA LYS A 188 -12.15 -8.10 15.21
C LYS A 188 -11.99 -7.84 16.70
N LYS A 189 -11.45 -8.82 17.44
CA LYS A 189 -11.25 -8.73 18.88
C LYS A 189 -10.31 -7.58 19.27
N GLN A 190 -9.24 -7.38 18.50
CA GLN A 190 -8.21 -6.37 18.77
C GLN A 190 -8.41 -5.06 18.00
N LYS A 191 -9.46 -4.93 17.19
CA LYS A 191 -9.76 -3.77 16.33
C LYS A 191 -8.61 -3.42 15.38
N LEU A 192 -8.01 -4.45 14.75
CA LEU A 192 -6.90 -4.31 13.83
C LEU A 192 -7.38 -4.13 12.38
N LEU A 193 -6.52 -3.53 11.58
CA LEU A 193 -6.67 -3.48 10.12
C LEU A 193 -6.38 -4.86 9.53
N ILE A 194 -7.05 -5.15 8.40
CA ILE A 194 -6.75 -6.33 7.58
C ILE A 194 -6.36 -5.91 6.15
N SER A 195 -5.41 -6.63 5.57
CA SER A 195 -5.11 -6.61 4.13
C SER A 195 -5.35 -8.00 3.55
N THR A 196 -5.69 -8.08 2.25
CA THR A 196 -5.79 -9.33 1.51
C THR A 196 -5.62 -9.10 0.02
N HIS A 197 -4.91 -10.01 -0.69
CA HIS A 197 -4.89 -10.05 -2.15
C HIS A 197 -6.18 -10.68 -2.64
N PHE A 198 -6.79 -10.12 -3.67
CA PHE A 198 -8.06 -10.64 -4.14
C PHE A 198 -8.29 -10.40 -5.64
N LEU A 199 -8.64 -11.48 -6.34
CA LEU A 199 -8.97 -11.49 -7.77
C LEU A 199 -7.94 -10.73 -8.62
N GLU A 200 -6.67 -10.99 -8.36
CA GLU A 200 -5.54 -10.36 -9.02
C GLU A 200 -5.37 -10.87 -10.45
N SER A 201 -5.51 -12.18 -10.66
CA SER A 201 -5.16 -12.83 -11.93
C SER A 201 -6.32 -13.55 -12.60
N LYS A 202 -6.17 -13.79 -13.91
CA LYS A 202 -7.10 -14.63 -14.69
C LYS A 202 -7.17 -16.04 -14.11
N ALA A 203 -6.04 -16.57 -13.63
CA ALA A 203 -5.95 -17.90 -13.05
C ALA A 203 -6.78 -17.99 -11.76
N GLU A 204 -6.67 -17.01 -10.86
CA GLU A 204 -7.46 -16.95 -9.63
C GLU A 204 -8.96 -16.83 -9.92
N ASN A 205 -9.34 -15.94 -10.84
CA ASN A 205 -10.74 -15.77 -11.21
C ASN A 205 -11.36 -17.06 -11.78
N ALA A 206 -10.65 -17.78 -12.67
CA ALA A 206 -11.09 -19.04 -13.23
C ALA A 206 -11.17 -20.14 -12.15
N TRP A 207 -10.24 -20.15 -11.20
CA TRP A 207 -10.23 -21.07 -10.08
C TRP A 207 -11.43 -20.87 -9.15
N LEU A 208 -11.62 -19.66 -8.65
CA LEU A 208 -12.70 -19.37 -7.68
C LEU A 208 -14.09 -19.49 -8.29
N LYS A 209 -14.23 -19.22 -9.59
CA LYS A 209 -15.52 -19.23 -10.26
C LYS A 209 -15.92 -20.61 -10.78
N GLU A 210 -14.97 -21.37 -11.36
CA GLU A 210 -15.27 -22.55 -12.18
C GLU A 210 -14.44 -23.78 -11.77
N ALA A 211 -13.60 -23.70 -10.76
CA ALA A 211 -12.64 -24.75 -10.37
C ALA A 211 -11.77 -25.23 -11.56
N LYS A 212 -11.34 -24.27 -12.41
CA LYS A 212 -10.63 -24.52 -13.68
C LYS A 212 -9.36 -23.67 -13.77
N GLY A 213 -8.60 -23.90 -14.84
CA GLY A 213 -7.43 -23.10 -15.20
C GLY A 213 -6.17 -23.55 -14.48
N GLY A 214 -5.14 -22.69 -14.53
CA GLY A 214 -3.81 -23.05 -14.09
C GLY A 214 -3.71 -23.39 -12.60
N PHE A 215 -4.53 -22.81 -11.73
CA PHE A 215 -4.56 -23.23 -10.31
C PHE A 215 -5.10 -24.65 -10.11
N LYS A 216 -6.02 -25.14 -10.96
CA LYS A 216 -6.42 -26.55 -10.90
C LYS A 216 -5.24 -27.46 -11.16
N GLU A 217 -4.47 -27.19 -12.22
CA GLU A 217 -3.27 -27.97 -12.54
C GLU A 217 -2.18 -27.84 -11.46
N TRP A 218 -2.00 -26.62 -10.91
CA TRP A 218 -1.08 -26.38 -9.78
C TRP A 218 -1.42 -27.26 -8.55
N PHE A 219 -2.70 -27.28 -8.17
CA PHE A 219 -3.13 -27.99 -6.97
C PHE A 219 -3.24 -29.51 -7.16
N LYS A 220 -3.28 -30.02 -8.38
CA LYS A 220 -3.16 -31.47 -8.65
C LYS A 220 -1.86 -32.10 -8.11
N ASN A 221 -0.80 -31.27 -7.93
CA ASN A 221 0.43 -31.72 -7.30
C ASN A 221 0.26 -32.07 -5.81
N PHE A 222 -0.83 -31.63 -5.19
CA PHE A 222 -1.09 -31.80 -3.75
C PHE A 222 -2.33 -32.66 -3.47
N THR A 223 -3.29 -32.73 -4.41
CA THR A 223 -4.50 -33.55 -4.27
C THR A 223 -5.03 -33.95 -5.66
N PRO A 224 -5.58 -35.17 -5.84
CA PRO A 224 -6.04 -35.67 -7.15
C PRO A 224 -7.21 -34.86 -7.77
N ASP A 225 -8.15 -34.39 -6.95
CA ASP A 225 -9.31 -33.60 -7.40
C ASP A 225 -9.40 -32.28 -6.60
N PRO A 226 -8.54 -31.29 -6.91
CA PRO A 226 -8.52 -30.05 -6.17
C PRO A 226 -9.78 -29.21 -6.44
N LYS A 227 -10.32 -28.62 -5.36
CA LYS A 227 -11.46 -27.70 -5.40
C LYS A 227 -11.09 -26.37 -4.73
N PRO A 228 -11.65 -25.24 -5.20
CA PRO A 228 -11.45 -23.98 -4.52
C PRO A 228 -12.07 -24.01 -3.12
N LEU A 229 -11.36 -23.43 -2.16
CA LEU A 229 -11.79 -23.37 -0.76
C LEU A 229 -12.93 -22.36 -0.53
N TYR A 230 -13.13 -21.47 -1.50
CA TYR A 230 -14.15 -20.41 -1.47
C TYR A 230 -14.70 -20.12 -2.86
N LYS A 231 -15.91 -19.61 -2.91
CA LYS A 231 -16.36 -18.72 -3.98
C LYS A 231 -15.91 -17.29 -3.64
N ALA A 232 -15.77 -16.42 -4.65
CA ALA A 232 -15.34 -15.04 -4.45
C ALA A 232 -16.22 -14.29 -3.44
N SER A 233 -17.56 -14.43 -3.53
CA SER A 233 -18.50 -13.82 -2.60
C SER A 233 -18.38 -14.35 -1.16
N GLU A 234 -18.11 -15.64 -1.00
CA GLU A 234 -17.92 -16.26 0.32
C GLU A 234 -16.66 -15.73 1.00
N PHE A 235 -15.57 -15.55 0.23
CA PHE A 235 -14.33 -14.97 0.75
C PHE A 235 -14.54 -13.52 1.22
N ILE A 236 -15.22 -12.68 0.42
CA ILE A 236 -15.54 -11.29 0.82
C ILE A 236 -16.36 -11.27 2.12
N GLN A 237 -17.36 -12.17 2.26
CA GLN A 237 -18.23 -12.22 3.45
C GLN A 237 -17.48 -12.48 4.76
N LEU A 238 -16.33 -13.12 4.73
CA LEU A 238 -15.49 -13.33 5.93
C LEU A 238 -15.09 -11.98 6.57
N PHE A 239 -14.85 -10.96 5.75
CA PHE A 239 -14.37 -9.64 6.18
C PHE A 239 -15.49 -8.68 6.61
N LYS A 240 -16.74 -9.14 6.63
CA LYS A 240 -17.87 -8.30 7.08
C LYS A 240 -17.63 -7.75 8.48
N GLY A 241 -17.76 -6.43 8.61
CA GLY A 241 -17.60 -5.71 9.89
C GLY A 241 -16.15 -5.48 10.31
N VAL A 242 -15.18 -5.68 9.42
CA VAL A 242 -13.76 -5.38 9.66
C VAL A 242 -13.23 -4.43 8.60
N ARG A 243 -12.44 -3.44 9.01
CA ARG A 243 -11.75 -2.55 8.08
C ARG A 243 -10.68 -3.34 7.31
N THR A 244 -10.88 -3.43 5.99
CA THR A 244 -10.07 -4.30 5.13
C THR A 244 -9.64 -3.59 3.85
N LEU A 245 -8.35 -3.72 3.52
CA LEU A 245 -7.76 -3.33 2.25
C LEU A 245 -7.73 -4.56 1.33
N PHE A 246 -8.54 -4.55 0.27
CA PHE A 246 -8.52 -5.56 -0.78
C PHE A 246 -7.54 -5.11 -1.86
N THR A 247 -6.47 -5.85 -2.07
CA THR A 247 -5.45 -5.48 -3.07
C THR A 247 -5.75 -6.11 -4.42
N HIS A 248 -5.44 -5.38 -5.49
CA HIS A 248 -5.66 -5.67 -6.91
C HIS A 248 -7.11 -5.60 -7.36
N CYS A 249 -7.96 -6.54 -7.01
CA CYS A 249 -9.37 -6.63 -7.43
C CYS A 249 -9.61 -6.52 -8.96
N VAL A 250 -8.62 -6.89 -9.80
CA VAL A 250 -8.65 -6.69 -11.26
C VAL A 250 -9.82 -7.41 -11.91
N TYR A 251 -10.18 -8.57 -11.38
CA TYR A 251 -11.27 -9.41 -11.90
C TYR A 251 -12.56 -9.30 -11.09
N LEU A 252 -12.62 -8.43 -10.06
CA LEU A 252 -13.84 -8.19 -9.30
C LEU A 252 -14.89 -7.46 -10.14
N LYS A 253 -16.04 -8.11 -10.36
CA LYS A 253 -17.16 -7.54 -11.12
C LYS A 253 -18.19 -6.88 -10.22
N GLU A 254 -18.48 -7.48 -9.08
CA GLU A 254 -19.52 -7.10 -8.13
C GLU A 254 -18.94 -6.21 -7.03
N MET A 255 -18.73 -4.91 -7.33
CA MET A 255 -18.17 -3.92 -6.39
C MET A 255 -19.07 -3.66 -5.17
N ASP A 256 -20.36 -3.90 -5.31
CA ASP A 256 -21.39 -3.76 -4.27
C ASP A 256 -21.31 -4.82 -3.16
N LEU A 257 -20.56 -5.89 -3.38
CA LEU A 257 -20.24 -6.86 -2.32
C LEU A 257 -19.30 -6.30 -1.24
N LEU A 258 -18.57 -5.23 -1.56
CA LEU A 258 -17.66 -4.55 -0.63
C LEU A 258 -18.40 -3.47 0.17
N ASP A 259 -18.16 -3.45 1.49
CA ASP A 259 -18.70 -2.41 2.37
C ASP A 259 -17.94 -1.08 2.17
N LYS A 260 -18.61 -0.06 1.65
CA LYS A 260 -18.02 1.26 1.34
C LYS A 260 -17.43 1.99 2.55
N ASN A 261 -17.86 1.65 3.76
CA ASN A 261 -17.41 2.30 4.99
C ASN A 261 -16.17 1.61 5.59
N LEU A 262 -16.01 0.31 5.33
CA LEU A 262 -15.00 -0.52 5.97
C LEU A 262 -13.98 -1.10 4.98
N HIS A 263 -14.40 -1.31 3.72
CA HIS A 263 -13.55 -1.90 2.70
C HIS A 263 -13.01 -0.85 1.75
N SER A 264 -11.79 -1.05 1.31
CA SER A 264 -11.12 -0.22 0.29
C SER A 264 -10.39 -1.10 -0.71
N ILE A 265 -10.03 -0.54 -1.85
CA ILE A 265 -9.25 -1.25 -2.87
C ILE A 265 -7.89 -0.58 -3.03
N THR A 266 -6.83 -1.39 -2.91
CA THR A 266 -5.46 -0.98 -3.28
C THR A 266 -5.20 -1.35 -4.73
N HIS A 267 -5.05 -0.33 -5.57
CA HIS A 267 -4.73 -0.48 -6.98
C HIS A 267 -3.22 -0.41 -7.21
N CYS A 268 -2.64 -1.48 -7.75
CA CYS A 268 -1.23 -1.61 -8.06
C CYS A 268 -1.06 -1.65 -9.59
N ALA A 269 -0.96 -0.49 -10.23
CA ALA A 269 -1.05 -0.36 -11.69
C ALA A 269 0.04 -1.14 -12.43
N PHE A 270 1.31 -1.06 -11.97
CA PHE A 270 2.42 -1.81 -12.53
C PHE A 270 2.23 -3.31 -12.37
N SER A 271 2.05 -3.78 -11.13
CA SER A 271 1.87 -5.21 -10.84
C SER A 271 0.71 -5.79 -11.64
N ASN A 272 -0.44 -5.13 -11.62
CA ASN A 272 -1.62 -5.55 -12.40
C ASN A 272 -1.31 -5.64 -13.90
N ARG A 273 -0.57 -4.68 -14.46
CA ARG A 273 -0.20 -4.71 -15.89
C ARG A 273 0.75 -5.86 -16.22
N LEU A 274 1.68 -6.15 -15.34
CA LEU A 274 2.70 -7.18 -15.55
C LEU A 274 2.16 -8.61 -15.36
N LEU A 275 1.19 -8.82 -14.46
CA LEU A 275 0.77 -10.14 -14.00
C LEU A 275 -0.67 -10.52 -14.37
N SER A 276 -1.59 -9.55 -14.43
CA SER A 276 -3.02 -9.84 -14.50
C SER A 276 -3.54 -9.98 -15.94
N GLN A 277 -2.78 -9.58 -16.94
CA GLN A 277 -3.20 -9.53 -18.35
C GLN A 277 -4.49 -8.70 -18.59
N LYS A 278 -4.85 -7.84 -17.65
CA LYS A 278 -6.03 -7.00 -17.67
C LYS A 278 -5.83 -5.75 -16.83
N THR A 279 -6.34 -4.63 -17.27
CA THR A 279 -6.36 -3.39 -16.50
C THR A 279 -7.52 -3.40 -15.51
N PHE A 280 -7.27 -2.92 -14.30
CA PHE A 280 -8.31 -2.70 -13.29
C PHE A 280 -9.33 -1.67 -13.80
N ASP A 281 -10.63 -1.95 -13.62
CA ASP A 281 -11.71 -1.04 -14.00
C ASP A 281 -11.85 0.11 -12.99
N LEU A 282 -10.89 1.05 -13.04
CA LEU A 282 -10.82 2.20 -12.14
C LEU A 282 -12.09 3.07 -12.23
N LYS A 283 -12.65 3.25 -13.44
CA LYS A 283 -13.84 4.07 -13.66
C LYS A 283 -15.08 3.50 -12.96
N LYS A 284 -15.28 2.20 -13.06
CA LYS A 284 -16.34 1.49 -12.35
C LYS A 284 -16.14 1.54 -10.85
N ALA A 285 -14.91 1.29 -10.39
CA ALA A 285 -14.57 1.32 -8.97
C ALA A 285 -14.80 2.69 -8.33
N LEU A 286 -14.38 3.78 -8.99
CA LEU A 286 -14.66 5.13 -8.51
C LEU A 286 -16.16 5.46 -8.50
N LYS A 287 -16.92 5.01 -9.50
CA LYS A 287 -18.39 5.18 -9.54
C LYS A 287 -19.10 4.41 -8.44
N SER A 288 -18.55 3.30 -7.97
CA SER A 288 -19.17 2.52 -6.87
C SER A 288 -19.15 3.26 -5.53
N GLY A 289 -18.35 4.31 -5.39
CA GLY A 289 -18.18 5.06 -4.14
C GLY A 289 -17.25 4.38 -3.13
N LEU A 290 -16.56 3.31 -3.52
CA LEU A 290 -15.50 2.70 -2.71
C LEU A 290 -14.29 3.62 -2.59
N ASN A 291 -13.57 3.48 -1.50
CA ASN A 291 -12.27 4.12 -1.33
C ASN A 291 -11.21 3.35 -2.14
N ILE A 292 -10.68 3.99 -3.19
CA ILE A 292 -9.65 3.43 -4.06
C ILE A 292 -8.36 4.21 -3.83
N HIS A 293 -7.28 3.51 -3.51
CA HIS A 293 -5.97 4.10 -3.31
C HIS A 293 -4.87 3.33 -4.05
N LEU A 294 -3.70 3.94 -4.22
CA LEU A 294 -2.55 3.33 -4.89
C LEU A 294 -1.70 2.55 -3.90
N GLY A 295 -1.06 1.48 -4.38
CA GLY A 295 -0.01 0.72 -3.71
C GLY A 295 0.99 0.21 -4.74
N THR A 296 2.24 0.00 -4.36
CA THR A 296 3.27 -0.43 -5.31
C THR A 296 3.36 -1.94 -5.49
N ASP A 297 2.85 -2.71 -4.53
CA ASP A 297 3.24 -4.12 -4.41
C ASP A 297 4.77 -4.26 -4.17
N GLY A 298 5.37 -5.41 -4.42
CA GLY A 298 6.81 -5.64 -4.22
C GLY A 298 7.64 -5.41 -5.48
N LEU A 299 8.98 -5.29 -5.31
CA LEU A 299 9.92 -5.29 -6.45
C LEU A 299 9.91 -6.61 -7.23
N SER A 300 9.26 -7.64 -6.73
CA SER A 300 8.98 -8.88 -7.45
C SER A 300 7.94 -8.71 -8.56
N SER A 301 7.13 -7.67 -8.53
CA SER A 301 6.08 -7.38 -9.52
C SER A 301 6.06 -5.92 -9.99
N ASN A 302 7.04 -5.11 -9.57
CA ASN A 302 7.14 -3.70 -9.91
C ASN A 302 8.60 -3.31 -10.21
N ILE A 303 8.80 -2.22 -10.92
CA ILE A 303 10.12 -1.65 -11.22
C ILE A 303 10.62 -0.71 -10.11
N SER A 304 9.72 -0.26 -9.22
CA SER A 304 9.98 0.76 -8.22
C SER A 304 8.97 0.65 -7.06
N LEU A 305 9.35 1.12 -5.87
CA LEU A 305 8.46 1.28 -4.74
C LEU A 305 7.98 2.74 -4.57
N SER A 306 8.12 3.55 -5.61
CA SER A 306 7.69 4.95 -5.63
C SER A 306 6.22 5.08 -6.03
N ILE A 307 5.44 5.75 -5.20
CA ILE A 307 4.04 6.12 -5.52
C ILE A 307 3.96 7.10 -6.70
N LEU A 308 5.01 7.88 -6.97
CA LEU A 308 5.09 8.71 -8.17
C LEU A 308 5.07 7.85 -9.44
N ASP A 309 5.80 6.74 -9.45
CA ASP A 309 5.83 5.81 -10.58
C ASP A 309 4.49 5.08 -10.73
N GLU A 310 3.83 4.71 -9.63
CA GLU A 310 2.47 4.16 -9.67
C GLU A 310 1.44 5.15 -10.24
N MET A 311 1.55 6.44 -9.90
CA MET A 311 0.71 7.46 -10.51
C MET A 311 0.97 7.60 -12.02
N ARG A 312 2.24 7.55 -12.47
CA ARG A 312 2.62 7.56 -13.89
C ARG A 312 2.08 6.34 -14.63
N ALA A 313 2.25 5.15 -14.04
CA ALA A 313 1.66 3.93 -14.60
C ALA A 313 0.14 4.05 -14.72
N SER A 314 -0.53 4.57 -13.69
CA SER A 314 -1.99 4.77 -13.70
C SER A 314 -2.44 5.75 -14.79
N LEU A 315 -1.69 6.84 -15.06
CA LEU A 315 -1.97 7.73 -16.19
C LEU A 315 -1.90 7.00 -17.54
N LEU A 316 -0.93 6.08 -17.69
CA LEU A 316 -0.69 5.38 -18.97
C LEU A 316 -1.64 4.21 -19.20
N VAL A 317 -2.07 3.51 -18.15
CA VAL A 317 -2.93 2.33 -18.31
C VAL A 317 -4.43 2.65 -18.34
N HIS A 318 -4.85 3.80 -17.81
CA HIS A 318 -6.26 4.24 -17.77
C HIS A 318 -6.56 5.26 -18.88
N THR A 319 -6.44 4.82 -20.12
CA THR A 319 -6.58 5.65 -21.33
C THR A 319 -8.01 6.18 -21.57
N ASP A 320 -8.99 5.69 -20.84
CA ASP A 320 -10.40 6.12 -20.89
C ASP A 320 -10.70 7.32 -19.97
N PHE A 321 -9.68 7.88 -19.33
CA PHE A 321 -9.79 9.10 -18.53
C PHE A 321 -9.14 10.30 -19.22
N ASP A 322 -9.74 11.45 -19.01
CA ASP A 322 -9.08 12.75 -19.24
C ASP A 322 -7.95 12.94 -18.22
N LEU A 323 -6.75 13.29 -18.69
CA LEU A 323 -5.55 13.38 -17.85
C LEU A 323 -5.66 14.46 -16.78
N LEU A 324 -6.28 15.62 -17.10
CA LEU A 324 -6.42 16.73 -16.14
C LEU A 324 -7.43 16.42 -15.04
N LYS A 325 -8.38 15.50 -15.31
CA LYS A 325 -9.32 14.99 -14.29
C LYS A 325 -8.74 13.83 -13.48
N LEU A 326 -7.90 13.01 -14.11
CA LEU A 326 -7.30 11.85 -13.45
C LEU A 326 -6.16 12.26 -12.51
N ALA A 327 -5.28 13.17 -12.92
CA ALA A 327 -4.10 13.54 -12.15
C ALA A 327 -4.43 14.04 -10.71
N PRO A 328 -5.37 14.97 -10.46
CA PRO A 328 -5.76 15.35 -9.11
C PRO A 328 -6.33 14.17 -8.30
N LYS A 329 -7.03 13.24 -8.96
CA LYS A 329 -7.58 12.05 -8.33
C LYS A 329 -6.47 11.09 -7.88
N LEU A 330 -5.44 10.88 -8.70
CA LEU A 330 -4.28 10.06 -8.37
C LEU A 330 -3.51 10.63 -7.16
N LEU A 331 -3.37 11.95 -7.06
CA LEU A 331 -2.79 12.58 -5.87
C LEU A 331 -3.60 12.29 -4.61
N GLN A 332 -4.94 12.30 -4.69
CA GLN A 332 -5.80 11.90 -3.57
C GLN A 332 -5.68 10.40 -3.26
N MET A 333 -5.52 9.56 -4.29
CA MET A 333 -5.29 8.11 -4.15
C MET A 333 -3.91 7.78 -3.56
N ALA A 334 -2.98 8.72 -3.56
CA ALA A 334 -1.65 8.61 -2.96
C ALA A 334 -1.54 9.23 -1.56
N THR A 335 -2.56 10.00 -1.11
CA THR A 335 -2.52 10.78 0.13
C THR A 335 -3.76 10.55 1.01
N LEU A 336 -4.87 11.22 0.70
CA LEU A 336 -6.10 11.22 1.50
C LEU A 336 -6.77 9.85 1.58
N TYR A 337 -6.86 9.13 0.46
CA TYR A 337 -7.63 7.89 0.42
C TYR A 337 -6.93 6.74 1.15
N PRO A 338 -5.61 6.53 1.02
CA PRO A 338 -4.93 5.53 1.84
C PRO A 338 -4.91 5.91 3.32
N ALA A 339 -4.82 7.21 3.68
CA ALA A 339 -4.95 7.64 5.08
C ALA A 339 -6.31 7.21 5.68
N LYS A 340 -7.40 7.41 4.94
CA LYS A 340 -8.75 6.95 5.35
C LYS A 340 -8.85 5.44 5.45
N ALA A 341 -8.25 4.70 4.50
CA ALA A 341 -8.24 3.23 4.50
C ALA A 341 -7.50 2.68 5.73
N LEU A 342 -6.35 3.26 6.06
CA LEU A 342 -5.54 2.90 7.23
C LEU A 342 -6.06 3.49 8.55
N ASN A 343 -7.14 4.30 8.51
CA ASN A 343 -7.71 4.98 9.67
C ASN A 343 -6.70 5.88 10.40
N LEU A 344 -5.88 6.63 9.64
CA LEU A 344 -4.86 7.54 10.14
C LEU A 344 -5.28 9.01 9.94
N ASN A 345 -4.94 9.88 10.90
CA ASN A 345 -5.24 11.31 10.82
C ASN A 345 -4.25 12.08 9.93
N LEU A 346 -4.06 11.61 8.69
CA LEU A 346 -3.08 12.06 7.70
C LEU A 346 -3.73 12.45 6.37
N GLY A 347 -2.88 12.73 5.38
CA GLY A 347 -3.24 12.80 3.95
C GLY A 347 -3.86 14.11 3.50
N GLU A 348 -3.91 15.11 4.35
CA GLU A 348 -4.34 16.48 4.04
C GLU A 348 -3.46 17.51 4.76
N ILE A 349 -3.15 18.63 4.10
CA ILE A 349 -2.61 19.82 4.77
C ILE A 349 -3.81 20.64 5.25
N LYS A 350 -4.24 20.37 6.46
CA LYS A 350 -5.45 20.96 7.07
C LYS A 350 -5.26 21.01 8.58
N GLN A 351 -5.81 22.06 9.21
CA GLN A 351 -5.80 22.21 10.67
C GLN A 351 -6.28 20.94 11.38
N GLY A 352 -5.53 20.50 12.41
CA GLY A 352 -5.79 19.30 13.21
C GLY A 352 -5.37 17.98 12.56
N LYS A 353 -4.78 18.00 11.36
CA LYS A 353 -4.12 16.85 10.75
C LYS A 353 -2.67 16.78 11.19
N MET A 354 -2.12 15.57 11.32
CA MET A 354 -0.70 15.39 11.61
C MET A 354 0.15 16.08 10.54
N ALA A 355 1.24 16.69 10.95
CA ALA A 355 2.16 17.42 10.09
C ALA A 355 3.09 16.46 9.31
N ASP A 356 2.47 15.61 8.48
CA ASP A 356 3.13 14.72 7.55
C ASP A 356 3.03 15.32 6.14
N PHE A 357 4.11 15.91 5.64
CA PHE A 357 4.11 16.56 4.34
C PHE A 357 5.48 16.50 3.65
N SER A 358 5.46 16.64 2.35
CA SER A 358 6.63 16.63 1.48
C SER A 358 6.72 17.92 0.67
N VAL A 359 7.95 18.37 0.43
CA VAL A 359 8.27 19.53 -0.39
C VAL A 359 9.02 19.04 -1.62
N PHE A 360 8.50 19.34 -2.80
CA PHE A 360 9.11 19.01 -4.08
C PHE A 360 9.41 20.27 -4.87
N GLU A 361 10.43 20.22 -5.72
CA GLU A 361 10.63 21.20 -6.76
C GLU A 361 9.84 20.79 -7.99
N LEU A 362 9.14 21.75 -8.63
CA LEU A 362 8.36 21.48 -9.84
C LEU A 362 8.77 22.33 -11.04
N GLY A 363 9.24 23.53 -10.81
CA GLY A 363 9.41 24.55 -11.85
C GLY A 363 8.10 25.32 -12.12
N GLU A 364 8.14 26.21 -13.10
CA GLU A 364 6.95 26.99 -13.49
C GLU A 364 5.96 26.12 -14.26
N CYS A 365 4.70 26.17 -13.89
CA CYS A 365 3.62 25.53 -14.62
C CYS A 365 2.28 26.24 -14.38
N ASN A 366 1.35 26.10 -15.33
CA ASN A 366 0.00 26.59 -15.16
C ASN A 366 -0.73 25.82 -14.06
N LYS A 367 -1.51 26.53 -13.25
CA LYS A 367 -2.25 25.94 -12.11
C LYS A 367 -3.13 24.76 -12.50
N GLU A 368 -3.82 24.84 -13.63
CA GLU A 368 -4.68 23.76 -14.14
C GLU A 368 -3.88 22.51 -14.51
N GLN A 369 -2.64 22.69 -14.95
CA GLN A 369 -1.72 21.61 -15.31
C GLN A 369 -0.93 21.08 -14.10
N ALA A 370 -0.86 21.82 -13.00
CA ALA A 370 0.05 21.53 -11.90
C ALA A 370 -0.05 20.09 -11.37
N PRO A 371 -1.22 19.46 -11.17
CA PRO A 371 -1.29 18.06 -10.74
C PRO A 371 -0.67 17.09 -11.75
N LEU A 372 -0.92 17.30 -13.04
CA LEU A 372 -0.37 16.46 -14.10
C LEU A 372 1.13 16.68 -14.24
N GLN A 373 1.57 17.94 -14.31
CA GLN A 373 3.00 18.28 -14.41
C GLN A 373 3.79 17.77 -13.21
N PHE A 374 3.20 17.83 -12.01
CA PHE A 374 3.80 17.25 -10.80
C PHE A 374 4.03 15.75 -10.98
N ILE A 375 3.00 14.98 -11.35
CA ILE A 375 3.13 13.52 -11.54
C ILE A 375 4.19 13.19 -12.59
N LEU A 376 4.23 13.94 -13.70
CA LEU A 376 5.16 13.68 -14.79
C LEU A 376 6.62 14.02 -14.42
N ASN A 377 6.86 15.10 -13.69
CA ASN A 377 8.19 15.70 -13.53
C ASN A 377 8.81 15.53 -12.14
N ALA A 378 8.02 15.38 -11.06
CA ALA A 378 8.56 15.23 -9.72
C ALA A 378 9.40 13.92 -9.62
N LYS A 379 10.55 14.00 -8.95
CA LYS A 379 11.46 12.84 -8.76
C LYS A 379 11.65 12.56 -7.28
N GLU A 380 12.37 13.43 -6.60
CA GLU A 380 12.71 13.30 -5.19
C GLU A 380 12.25 14.54 -4.42
N VAL A 381 12.01 14.37 -3.13
CA VAL A 381 11.67 15.47 -2.25
C VAL A 381 12.89 16.33 -1.95
N GLN A 382 12.68 17.64 -1.83
CA GLN A 382 13.65 18.53 -1.17
C GLN A 382 13.63 18.33 0.34
N LYS A 383 12.42 18.10 0.90
CA LYS A 383 12.20 17.88 2.32
C LYS A 383 11.00 16.95 2.54
N LEU A 384 11.11 16.08 3.54
CA LEU A 384 10.02 15.26 4.04
C LEU A 384 9.88 15.51 5.55
N PHE A 385 8.67 15.81 5.97
CA PHE A 385 8.34 15.99 7.38
C PHE A 385 7.33 14.92 7.80
N ILE A 386 7.60 14.25 8.91
CA ILE A 386 6.70 13.30 9.54
C ILE A 386 6.49 13.71 10.98
N LYS A 387 5.23 13.94 11.36
CA LYS A 387 4.86 14.48 12.66
C LYS A 387 5.66 15.74 12.99
N GLY A 388 5.78 16.65 12.00
CA GLY A 388 6.49 17.92 12.12
C GLY A 388 8.01 17.84 12.21
N LYS A 389 8.61 16.65 12.18
CA LYS A 389 10.06 16.46 12.20
C LYS A 389 10.60 16.20 10.79
N GLU A 390 11.64 16.93 10.41
CA GLU A 390 12.31 16.73 9.12
C GLU A 390 13.06 15.40 9.12
N CYS A 391 12.74 14.53 8.16
CA CYS A 391 13.43 13.27 7.94
C CYS A 391 14.81 13.53 7.33
N LYS A 392 15.82 12.83 7.82
CA LYS A 392 17.19 12.82 7.26
C LYS A 392 17.41 11.49 6.57
N PHE A 393 17.78 11.49 5.30
CA PHE A 393 18.03 10.30 4.48
C PHE A 393 19.18 10.50 3.49
#